data_4cf50ad4cc971d91245b1f5a3666b6cb
#
_entry.id   4cf50ad4cc971d91245b1f5a3666b6cb
#
_cell.length_a   1.000
_cell.length_b   1.000
_cell.length_c   1.000
_cell.angle_alpha   90.00
_cell.angle_beta   90.00
_cell.angle_gamma   90.00
#
_symmetry.space_group_name_H-M   'P 1'
#
loop_
_entity.id
_entity.type
_entity.pdbx_description
1 polymer ?
#
loop_
_entity_poly.entity_id
_entity_poly.type
_entity_poly.pdbx_seq_one_letter_code
_entity_poly.pdbx_strand_id
1 'polypeptide(L)'
;MSMFDEKAQEWDTPERQERARAVAQVIREHVILSTSMRVIDIGAGTGLLGLELASHVGSMVLAEPSAGMLEVARQKLAGSGPANATAIEFDLPAEPPPGAPFDLAVSLLMLHHVEDTQAVLSSIHALLAPDGRMALLDLDSEDGSFHDEDAEGIHHHGFDQAEIVRLAESAGFEGVETRIVYEVERDGRSYPLFLLIGRRP
;
A
#
# COMPACT_ATOMS: atom_id res chain seq x y z
N MET A 1 -16.17 -11.28 -10.81
CA MET A 1 -15.00 -10.55 -11.31
C MET A 1 -15.06 -9.23 -10.58
N SER A 2 -14.02 -8.82 -9.90
CA SER A 2 -14.04 -7.57 -9.15
C SER A 2 -13.92 -6.37 -10.10
N MET A 3 -14.32 -5.18 -9.65
CA MET A 3 -14.09 -3.93 -10.40
C MET A 3 -12.61 -3.75 -10.76
N PHE A 4 -11.71 -4.18 -9.88
CA PHE A 4 -10.27 -4.15 -10.12
C PHE A 4 -9.82 -5.05 -11.27
N ASP A 5 -10.42 -6.26 -11.40
CA ASP A 5 -10.11 -7.16 -12.52
C ASP A 5 -10.49 -6.54 -13.86
N GLU A 6 -11.63 -5.85 -13.93
CA GLU A 6 -12.13 -5.23 -15.17
C GLU A 6 -11.30 -4.01 -15.59
N LYS A 7 -10.85 -3.20 -14.62
CA LYS A 7 -10.09 -1.97 -14.88
C LYS A 7 -8.56 -2.18 -14.99
N ALA A 8 -8.06 -3.39 -14.73
CA ALA A 8 -6.64 -3.64 -14.58
C ALA A 8 -5.78 -3.20 -15.77
N GLN A 9 -6.23 -3.44 -17.01
CA GLN A 9 -5.47 -3.09 -18.22
C GLN A 9 -5.35 -1.58 -18.46
N GLU A 10 -6.29 -0.80 -17.93
CA GLU A 10 -6.34 0.66 -18.08
C GLU A 10 -5.95 1.37 -16.76
N TRP A 11 -5.48 0.60 -15.76
CA TRP A 11 -5.21 1.13 -14.42
C TRP A 11 -4.08 2.16 -14.39
N ASP A 12 -3.04 1.98 -15.20
CA ASP A 12 -1.80 2.75 -15.16
C ASP A 12 -1.91 4.10 -15.89
N THR A 13 -2.81 4.96 -15.44
CA THR A 13 -2.90 6.32 -16.00
C THR A 13 -1.65 7.15 -15.66
N PRO A 14 -1.33 8.19 -16.43
CA PRO A 14 -0.22 9.10 -16.12
C PRO A 14 -0.29 9.66 -14.69
N GLU A 15 -1.49 10.01 -14.22
CA GLU A 15 -1.71 10.58 -12.88
C GLU A 15 -1.40 9.54 -11.78
N ARG A 16 -1.79 8.26 -11.97
CA ARG A 16 -1.48 7.19 -11.02
C ARG A 16 0.00 6.86 -10.98
N GLN A 17 0.66 6.86 -12.14
CA GLN A 17 2.11 6.68 -12.23
C GLN A 17 2.86 7.82 -11.54
N GLU A 18 2.46 9.07 -11.78
CA GLU A 18 3.05 10.25 -11.12
C GLU A 18 2.87 10.19 -9.60
N ARG A 19 1.66 9.88 -9.13
CA ARG A 19 1.37 9.70 -7.71
C ARG A 19 2.25 8.60 -7.10
N ALA A 20 2.38 7.44 -7.74
CA ALA A 20 3.22 6.36 -7.23
C ALA A 20 4.70 6.78 -7.10
N ARG A 21 5.24 7.53 -8.07
CA ARG A 21 6.60 8.09 -7.99
C ARG A 21 6.74 9.09 -6.83
N ALA A 22 5.80 10.01 -6.69
CA ALA A 22 5.81 10.98 -5.59
C ALA A 22 5.73 10.30 -4.23
N VAL A 23 4.86 9.31 -4.09
CA VAL A 23 4.71 8.50 -2.87
C VAL A 23 5.97 7.69 -2.58
N ALA A 24 6.58 7.06 -3.58
CA ALA A 24 7.85 6.36 -3.39
C ALA A 24 8.97 7.30 -2.90
N GLN A 25 9.01 8.53 -3.39
CA GLN A 25 9.93 9.55 -2.88
C GLN A 25 9.63 9.89 -1.41
N VAL A 26 8.38 10.13 -1.06
CA VAL A 26 7.95 10.39 0.33
C VAL A 26 8.38 9.25 1.26
N ILE A 27 8.14 7.99 0.89
CA ILE A 27 8.58 6.84 1.69
C ILE A 27 10.10 6.87 1.91
N ARG A 28 10.90 7.16 0.88
CA ARG A 28 12.36 7.25 0.98
C ARG A 28 12.86 8.41 1.83
N GLU A 29 12.09 9.47 1.99
CA GLU A 29 12.39 10.60 2.87
C GLU A 29 12.13 10.30 4.36
N HIS A 30 11.18 9.38 4.63
CA HIS A 30 10.74 9.05 5.99
C HIS A 30 11.24 7.69 6.48
N VAL A 31 11.59 6.77 5.56
CA VAL A 31 12.11 5.44 5.87
C VAL A 31 13.46 5.24 5.20
N ILE A 32 14.47 4.92 6.00
CA ILE A 32 15.80 4.58 5.46
C ILE A 32 15.73 3.22 4.79
N LEU A 33 15.76 3.20 3.45
CA LEU A 33 15.80 1.98 2.67
C LEU A 33 17.23 1.44 2.52
N SER A 34 17.35 0.13 2.38
CA SER A 34 18.63 -0.58 2.20
C SER A 34 18.47 -1.76 1.25
N THR A 35 19.51 -2.04 0.48
CA THR A 35 19.60 -3.21 -0.40
C THR A 35 19.65 -4.56 0.34
N SER A 36 19.62 -4.56 1.66
CA SER A 36 19.43 -5.77 2.46
C SER A 36 17.96 -6.00 2.86
N MET A 37 17.10 -4.99 2.73
CA MET A 37 15.70 -5.06 3.16
C MET A 37 14.87 -5.96 2.25
N ARG A 38 13.96 -6.68 2.89
CA ARG A 38 12.87 -7.42 2.27
C ARG A 38 11.58 -6.63 2.46
N VAL A 39 10.97 -6.21 1.38
CA VAL A 39 9.80 -5.32 1.39
C VAL A 39 8.61 -6.02 0.76
N ILE A 40 7.43 -5.77 1.34
CA ILE A 40 6.14 -6.19 0.78
C ILE A 40 5.29 -4.95 0.49
N ASP A 41 4.74 -4.88 -0.73
CA ASP A 41 3.73 -3.90 -1.14
C ASP A 41 2.37 -4.58 -1.08
N ILE A 42 1.50 -4.13 -0.17
CA ILE A 42 0.22 -4.77 0.16
C ILE A 42 -0.91 -4.04 -0.58
N GLY A 43 -1.72 -4.80 -1.30
CA GLY A 43 -2.68 -4.23 -2.24
C GLY A 43 -1.94 -3.52 -3.38
N ALA A 44 -0.91 -4.17 -3.91
CA ALA A 44 0.03 -3.55 -4.86
C ALA A 44 -0.63 -3.14 -6.19
N GLY A 45 -1.83 -3.63 -6.49
CA GLY A 45 -2.48 -3.40 -7.77
C GLY A 45 -1.61 -3.91 -8.91
N THR A 46 -1.37 -3.05 -9.88
CA THR A 46 -0.47 -3.32 -11.01
C THR A 46 1.03 -3.14 -10.65
N GLY A 47 1.35 -2.90 -9.38
CA GLY A 47 2.72 -2.81 -8.85
C GLY A 47 3.37 -1.44 -8.98
N LEU A 48 2.61 -0.36 -9.19
CA LEU A 48 3.18 0.97 -9.45
C LEU A 48 4.12 1.43 -8.31
N LEU A 49 3.69 1.34 -7.04
CA LEU A 49 4.51 1.77 -5.90
C LEU A 49 5.71 0.86 -5.69
N GLY A 50 5.48 -0.47 -5.60
CA GLY A 50 6.54 -1.43 -5.33
C GLY A 50 7.63 -1.43 -6.40
N LEU A 51 7.29 -1.25 -7.67
CA LEU A 51 8.27 -1.17 -8.75
C LEU A 51 9.16 0.08 -8.66
N GLU A 52 8.62 1.23 -8.23
CA GLU A 52 9.41 2.45 -7.99
C GLU A 52 10.39 2.27 -6.80
N LEU A 53 10.01 1.47 -5.79
CA LEU A 53 10.85 1.21 -4.62
C LEU A 53 11.87 0.08 -4.83
N ALA A 54 11.64 -0.82 -5.77
CA ALA A 54 12.40 -2.06 -5.93
C ALA A 54 13.91 -1.85 -6.10
N SER A 55 14.34 -0.78 -6.79
CA SER A 55 15.76 -0.47 -6.98
C SER A 55 16.50 -0.02 -5.69
N HIS A 56 15.77 0.27 -4.63
CA HIS A 56 16.30 0.76 -3.35
C HIS A 56 16.36 -0.30 -2.24
N VAL A 57 15.85 -1.53 -2.53
CA VAL A 57 15.69 -2.60 -1.56
C VAL A 57 16.30 -3.92 -2.06
N GLY A 58 16.50 -4.89 -1.15
CA GLY A 58 17.07 -6.19 -1.50
C GLY A 58 16.10 -7.09 -2.24
N SER A 59 14.85 -7.11 -1.79
CA SER A 59 13.75 -7.80 -2.48
C SER A 59 12.42 -7.09 -2.28
N MET A 60 11.55 -7.18 -3.29
CA MET A 60 10.20 -6.61 -3.30
C MET A 60 9.18 -7.71 -3.61
N VAL A 61 8.16 -7.83 -2.76
CA VAL A 61 7.01 -8.68 -3.01
C VAL A 61 5.80 -7.80 -3.28
N LEU A 62 5.21 -7.91 -4.46
CA LEU A 62 3.95 -7.26 -4.82
C LEU A 62 2.82 -8.23 -4.46
N ALA A 63 2.08 -7.92 -3.41
CA ALA A 63 1.00 -8.76 -2.86
C ALA A 63 -0.36 -8.15 -3.26
N GLU A 64 -1.13 -8.88 -4.06
CA GLU A 64 -2.36 -8.37 -4.67
C GLU A 64 -3.42 -9.48 -4.78
N PRO A 65 -4.66 -9.30 -4.27
CA PRO A 65 -5.72 -10.30 -4.38
C PRO A 65 -6.42 -10.33 -5.73
N SER A 66 -6.49 -9.20 -6.48
CA SER A 66 -7.13 -9.16 -7.79
C SER A 66 -6.28 -9.90 -8.84
N ALA A 67 -6.85 -10.95 -9.44
CA ALA A 67 -6.16 -11.72 -10.48
C ALA A 67 -5.83 -10.87 -11.71
N GLY A 68 -6.70 -9.92 -12.08
CA GLY A 68 -6.49 -9.01 -13.21
C GLY A 68 -5.34 -8.05 -12.96
N MET A 69 -5.30 -7.40 -11.79
CA MET A 69 -4.20 -6.52 -11.37
C MET A 69 -2.87 -7.28 -11.30
N LEU A 70 -2.89 -8.45 -10.67
CA LEU A 70 -1.72 -9.30 -10.51
C LEU A 70 -1.13 -9.75 -11.85
N GLU A 71 -1.97 -10.04 -12.84
CA GLU A 71 -1.52 -10.40 -14.19
C GLU A 71 -0.78 -9.23 -14.86
N VAL A 72 -1.28 -8.00 -14.73
CA VAL A 72 -0.59 -6.80 -15.24
C VAL A 72 0.75 -6.60 -14.52
N ALA A 73 0.80 -6.76 -13.20
CA ALA A 73 2.06 -6.69 -12.44
C ALA A 73 3.07 -7.74 -12.92
N ARG A 74 2.63 -8.99 -13.15
CA ARG A 74 3.48 -10.07 -13.67
C ARG A 74 3.99 -9.79 -15.07
N GLN A 75 3.18 -9.22 -15.95
CA GLN A 75 3.60 -8.83 -17.29
C GLN A 75 4.69 -7.75 -17.25
N LYS A 76 4.57 -6.75 -16.38
CA LYS A 76 5.62 -5.74 -16.17
C LYS A 76 6.92 -6.37 -15.69
N LEU A 77 6.85 -7.29 -14.72
CA LEU A 77 8.03 -8.00 -14.21
C LEU A 77 8.69 -8.86 -15.30
N ALA A 78 7.91 -9.56 -16.11
CA ALA A 78 8.43 -10.39 -17.19
C ALA A 78 9.05 -9.58 -18.35
N GLY A 79 8.61 -8.35 -18.56
CA GLY A 79 9.11 -7.46 -19.61
C GLY A 79 10.46 -6.81 -19.25
N SER A 80 10.43 -5.76 -18.47
CA SER A 80 11.61 -4.98 -18.06
C SER A 80 11.65 -4.70 -16.56
N GLY A 81 10.92 -5.50 -15.78
CA GLY A 81 10.85 -5.33 -14.34
C GLY A 81 12.17 -5.64 -13.63
N PRO A 82 12.33 -5.15 -12.40
CA PRO A 82 13.50 -5.40 -11.59
C PRO A 82 13.60 -6.88 -11.19
N ALA A 83 14.79 -7.45 -11.30
CA ALA A 83 15.04 -8.89 -11.04
C ALA A 83 14.81 -9.30 -9.57
N ASN A 84 14.77 -8.35 -8.65
CA ASN A 84 14.55 -8.55 -7.22
C ASN A 84 13.08 -8.40 -6.80
N ALA A 85 12.14 -8.26 -7.76
CA ALA A 85 10.73 -8.16 -7.47
C ALA A 85 9.95 -9.42 -7.91
N THR A 86 8.94 -9.79 -7.12
CA THR A 86 8.01 -10.89 -7.41
C THR A 86 6.58 -10.46 -7.14
N ALA A 87 5.61 -11.08 -7.82
CA ALA A 87 4.19 -10.79 -7.62
C ALA A 87 3.44 -12.06 -7.20
N ILE A 88 2.71 -11.96 -6.10
CA ILE A 88 1.96 -13.07 -5.48
C ILE A 88 0.49 -12.71 -5.31
N GLU A 89 -0.38 -13.72 -5.45
CA GLU A 89 -1.77 -13.59 -5.01
C GLU A 89 -1.81 -13.69 -3.49
N PHE A 90 -2.27 -12.63 -2.86
CA PHE A 90 -2.32 -12.55 -1.41
C PHE A 90 -3.32 -11.50 -0.96
N ASP A 91 -4.18 -11.89 -0.03
CA ASP A 91 -5.19 -11.03 0.57
C ASP A 91 -5.04 -11.02 2.09
N LEU A 92 -5.40 -9.91 2.75
CA LEU A 92 -5.40 -9.75 4.20
C LEU A 92 -6.84 -9.65 4.74
N PRO A 93 -7.12 -10.20 5.94
CA PRO A 93 -6.19 -10.90 6.85
C PRO A 93 -5.92 -12.35 6.44
N ALA A 94 -4.67 -12.77 6.43
CA ALA A 94 -4.25 -14.13 6.11
C ALA A 94 -2.98 -14.54 6.86
N GLU A 95 -2.63 -15.84 6.78
CA GLU A 95 -1.34 -16.35 7.25
C GLU A 95 -0.19 -15.71 6.44
N PRO A 96 0.97 -15.45 7.05
CA PRO A 96 2.10 -14.82 6.36
C PRO A 96 2.49 -15.57 5.07
N PRO A 97 2.70 -14.84 3.96
CA PRO A 97 3.07 -15.45 2.69
C PRO A 97 4.51 -15.97 2.72
N PRO A 98 4.89 -16.83 1.75
CA PRO A 98 6.27 -17.21 1.55
C PRO A 98 7.19 -15.99 1.46
N GLY A 99 8.28 -16.02 2.20
CA GLY A 99 9.19 -14.89 2.22
C GLY A 99 9.11 -14.01 3.46
N ALA A 100 8.08 -14.14 4.31
CA ALA A 100 8.04 -13.47 5.61
C ALA A 100 9.16 -14.01 6.54
N PRO A 101 9.59 -13.23 7.57
CA PRO A 101 9.14 -11.86 7.86
C PRO A 101 9.79 -10.83 6.92
N PHE A 102 9.16 -9.65 6.83
CA PHE A 102 9.62 -8.50 6.05
C PHE A 102 10.18 -7.40 6.95
N ASP A 103 11.11 -6.60 6.41
CA ASP A 103 11.68 -5.45 7.12
C ASP A 103 10.81 -4.20 6.97
N LEU A 104 10.01 -4.14 5.88
CA LEU A 104 9.10 -3.04 5.61
C LEU A 104 7.85 -3.54 4.88
N ALA A 105 6.69 -3.09 5.33
CA ALA A 105 5.44 -3.19 4.61
C ALA A 105 5.04 -1.80 4.10
N VAL A 106 4.72 -1.70 2.82
CA VAL A 106 4.21 -0.49 2.20
C VAL A 106 2.83 -0.72 1.60
N SER A 107 2.05 0.33 1.42
CA SER A 107 0.79 0.29 0.71
C SER A 107 0.40 1.69 0.24
N LEU A 108 -0.37 1.77 -0.83
CA LEU A 108 -0.91 3.02 -1.37
C LEU A 108 -2.39 2.86 -1.71
N LEU A 109 -3.26 3.57 -0.98
CA LEU A 109 -4.70 3.62 -1.24
C LEU A 109 -5.36 2.23 -1.20
N MET A 110 -5.06 1.44 -0.16
CA MET A 110 -5.61 0.09 0.03
C MET A 110 -6.52 -0.01 1.25
N LEU A 111 -6.17 0.68 2.37
CA LEU A 111 -6.87 0.49 3.64
C LEU A 111 -8.35 0.86 3.58
N HIS A 112 -8.73 1.85 2.78
CA HIS A 112 -10.13 2.26 2.65
C HIS A 112 -11.00 1.23 1.90
N HIS A 113 -10.38 0.22 1.28
CA HIS A 113 -11.07 -0.91 0.64
C HIS A 113 -11.25 -2.11 1.59
N VAL A 114 -10.71 -2.11 2.80
CA VAL A 114 -10.83 -3.23 3.72
C VAL A 114 -11.93 -2.99 4.75
N GLU A 115 -12.74 -4.01 5.04
CA GLU A 115 -13.85 -3.89 5.98
C GLU A 115 -13.34 -3.79 7.44
N ASP A 116 -12.37 -4.61 7.83
CA ASP A 116 -11.79 -4.65 9.17
C ASP A 116 -10.34 -4.16 9.16
N THR A 117 -10.17 -2.85 9.28
CA THR A 117 -8.86 -2.19 9.33
C THR A 117 -7.99 -2.68 10.49
N GLN A 118 -8.59 -2.99 11.66
CA GLN A 118 -7.86 -3.49 12.81
C GLN A 118 -7.26 -4.88 12.53
N ALA A 119 -8.02 -5.78 11.90
CA ALA A 119 -7.54 -7.11 11.54
C ALA A 119 -6.41 -7.04 10.51
N VAL A 120 -6.53 -6.13 9.52
CA VAL A 120 -5.49 -5.91 8.51
C VAL A 120 -4.22 -5.35 9.14
N LEU A 121 -4.28 -4.33 9.99
CA LEU A 121 -3.11 -3.79 10.70
C LEU A 121 -2.44 -4.85 11.59
N SER A 122 -3.22 -5.70 12.27
CA SER A 122 -2.69 -6.82 13.05
C SER A 122 -1.97 -7.86 12.18
N SER A 123 -2.50 -8.13 11.00
CA SER A 123 -1.86 -9.01 10.02
C SER A 123 -0.58 -8.40 9.48
N ILE A 124 -0.57 -7.10 9.14
CA ILE A 124 0.65 -6.39 8.72
C ILE A 124 1.73 -6.46 9.81
N HIS A 125 1.34 -6.26 11.08
CA HIS A 125 2.26 -6.42 12.19
C HIS A 125 2.87 -7.83 12.24
N ALA A 126 2.07 -8.88 12.03
CA ALA A 126 2.54 -10.27 12.02
C ALA A 126 3.49 -10.58 10.85
N LEU A 127 3.35 -9.90 9.70
CA LEU A 127 4.23 -10.05 8.53
C LEU A 127 5.65 -9.49 8.76
N LEU A 128 5.81 -8.53 9.67
CA LEU A 128 7.07 -7.81 9.84
C LEU A 128 8.04 -8.57 10.77
N ALA A 129 9.33 -8.39 10.54
CA ALA A 129 10.37 -8.80 11.47
C ALA A 129 10.35 -7.91 12.73
N PRO A 130 10.97 -8.34 13.86
CA PRO A 130 11.30 -7.42 14.95
C PRO A 130 12.05 -6.20 14.40
N ASP A 131 11.73 -4.99 14.88
CA ASP A 131 12.18 -3.70 14.35
C ASP A 131 11.73 -3.37 12.91
N GLY A 132 10.96 -4.24 12.25
CA GLY A 132 10.35 -3.97 10.96
C GLY A 132 9.34 -2.83 11.03
N ARG A 133 9.12 -2.17 9.92
CA ARG A 133 8.29 -0.96 9.84
C ARG A 133 7.12 -1.12 8.88
N MET A 134 6.09 -0.34 9.10
CA MET A 134 5.07 -0.07 8.10
C MET A 134 5.17 1.37 7.62
N ALA A 135 4.85 1.61 6.35
CA ALA A 135 4.68 2.92 5.73
C ALA A 135 3.49 2.85 4.78
N LEU A 136 2.31 3.17 5.29
CA LEU A 136 1.04 3.01 4.58
C LEU A 136 0.48 4.39 4.25
N LEU A 137 0.10 4.60 2.98
CA LEU A 137 -0.52 5.84 2.55
C LEU A 137 -1.99 5.61 2.21
N ASP A 138 -2.85 6.44 2.78
CA ASP A 138 -4.27 6.40 2.49
C ASP A 138 -4.91 7.79 2.64
N LEU A 139 -6.20 7.87 2.30
CA LEU A 139 -7.01 9.10 2.34
C LEU A 139 -7.20 9.58 3.77
N ASP A 140 -6.96 10.87 3.99
CA ASP A 140 -7.51 11.57 5.15
C ASP A 140 -9.04 11.61 5.04
N SER A 141 -9.74 11.80 6.17
CA SER A 141 -11.21 11.80 6.17
C SER A 141 -11.79 12.73 5.12
N GLU A 142 -12.72 12.21 4.31
CA GLU A 142 -13.38 12.94 3.24
C GLU A 142 -14.90 12.65 3.23
N ASP A 143 -15.65 13.32 2.37
CA ASP A 143 -17.13 13.32 2.36
C ASP A 143 -17.75 12.23 1.46
N GLY A 144 -16.98 11.25 1.00
CA GLY A 144 -17.41 10.18 0.08
C GLY A 144 -17.24 10.53 -1.40
N SER A 145 -16.75 11.74 -1.70
CA SER A 145 -16.65 12.21 -3.09
C SER A 145 -15.34 11.86 -3.80
N PHE A 146 -14.42 11.18 -3.13
CA PHE A 146 -13.19 10.71 -3.76
C PHE A 146 -13.44 9.63 -4.80
N HIS A 147 -14.41 8.76 -4.58
CA HIS A 147 -14.81 7.71 -5.52
C HIS A 147 -16.09 8.10 -6.27
N ASP A 148 -16.33 7.45 -7.41
CA ASP A 148 -17.60 7.57 -8.11
C ASP A 148 -18.73 6.96 -7.26
N GLU A 149 -19.95 7.48 -7.37
CA GLU A 149 -21.11 7.06 -6.55
C GLU A 149 -21.45 5.56 -6.70
N ASP A 150 -21.05 4.95 -7.81
CA ASP A 150 -21.27 3.52 -8.12
C ASP A 150 -20.02 2.65 -7.86
N ALA A 151 -18.98 3.21 -7.23
CA ALA A 151 -17.78 2.45 -6.91
C ALA A 151 -18.05 1.41 -5.84
N GLU A 152 -17.75 0.15 -6.14
CA GLU A 152 -17.89 -0.97 -5.21
C GLU A 152 -16.61 -1.19 -4.38
N GLY A 153 -16.76 -1.79 -3.20
CA GLY A 153 -15.63 -2.17 -2.35
C GLY A 153 -14.99 -1.01 -1.61
N ILE A 154 -15.72 0.09 -1.41
CA ILE A 154 -15.30 1.20 -0.56
C ILE A 154 -15.96 1.00 0.81
N HIS A 155 -15.15 0.77 1.82
CA HIS A 155 -15.62 0.57 3.20
C HIS A 155 -15.42 1.80 4.08
N HIS A 156 -14.44 2.65 3.73
CA HIS A 156 -14.12 3.87 4.48
C HIS A 156 -13.96 5.07 3.54
N HIS A 157 -14.49 6.22 3.94
CA HIS A 157 -14.28 7.51 3.27
C HIS A 157 -13.07 8.23 3.88
N GLY A 158 -11.88 7.60 3.72
CA GLY A 158 -10.67 8.02 4.40
C GLY A 158 -10.70 7.73 5.90
N PHE A 159 -9.68 8.19 6.63
CA PHE A 159 -9.49 7.90 8.04
C PHE A 159 -9.19 9.16 8.84
N ASP A 160 -9.81 9.28 10.02
CA ASP A 160 -9.33 10.21 11.03
C ASP A 160 -7.93 9.80 11.50
N GLN A 161 -6.99 10.74 11.46
CA GLN A 161 -5.59 10.42 11.75
C GLN A 161 -5.37 9.96 13.19
N ALA A 162 -6.12 10.49 14.17
CA ALA A 162 -6.01 10.04 15.56
C ALA A 162 -6.62 8.64 15.76
N GLU A 163 -7.65 8.30 14.99
CA GLU A 163 -8.26 6.98 15.02
C GLU A 163 -7.34 5.92 14.41
N ILE A 164 -6.79 6.16 13.22
CA ILE A 164 -5.89 5.17 12.56
C ILE A 164 -4.62 4.94 13.37
N VAL A 165 -4.08 5.97 14.05
CA VAL A 165 -2.96 5.82 14.99
C VAL A 165 -3.34 4.87 16.13
N ARG A 166 -4.50 5.05 16.78
CA ARG A 166 -4.96 4.16 17.84
C ARG A 166 -5.16 2.72 17.38
N LEU A 167 -5.69 2.52 16.18
CA LEU A 167 -5.84 1.19 15.59
C LEU A 167 -4.46 0.53 15.38
N ALA A 168 -3.49 1.25 14.87
CA ALA A 168 -2.13 0.74 14.67
C ALA A 168 -1.43 0.42 15.99
N GLU A 169 -1.54 1.30 17.02
CA GLU A 169 -1.03 1.02 18.36
C GLU A 169 -1.71 -0.22 18.97
N SER A 170 -3.01 -0.36 18.80
CA SER A 170 -3.77 -1.53 19.25
C SER A 170 -3.37 -2.82 18.53
N ALA A 171 -2.88 -2.73 17.30
CA ALA A 171 -2.30 -3.84 16.53
C ALA A 171 -0.87 -4.22 17.00
N GLY A 172 -0.28 -3.45 17.92
CA GLY A 172 1.03 -3.72 18.51
C GLY A 172 2.18 -2.89 17.94
N PHE A 173 1.91 -1.92 17.08
CA PHE A 173 2.93 -1.00 16.57
C PHE A 173 3.32 0.03 17.62
N GLU A 174 4.60 0.41 17.64
CA GLU A 174 5.16 1.48 18.46
C GLU A 174 5.64 2.65 17.60
N GLY A 175 5.71 3.85 18.21
CA GLY A 175 6.16 5.07 17.54
C GLY A 175 5.29 5.42 16.34
N VAL A 176 3.98 5.18 16.48
CA VAL A 176 3.02 5.43 15.39
C VAL A 176 2.81 6.91 15.19
N GLU A 177 2.97 7.38 13.97
CA GLU A 177 2.68 8.75 13.58
C GLU A 177 2.04 8.85 12.22
N THR A 178 1.29 9.93 11.98
CA THR A 178 0.73 10.28 10.69
C THR A 178 1.19 11.65 10.24
N ARG A 179 1.26 11.85 8.94
CA ARG A 179 1.57 13.14 8.30
C ARG A 179 0.85 13.25 6.98
N ILE A 180 0.23 14.39 6.67
CA ILE A 180 -0.20 14.68 5.30
C ILE A 180 1.05 14.90 4.43
N VAL A 181 1.16 14.14 3.35
CA VAL A 181 2.36 14.08 2.51
C VAL A 181 2.10 14.26 1.03
N TYR A 182 0.85 14.13 0.62
CA TYR A 182 0.45 14.24 -0.78
C TYR A 182 -0.99 14.72 -0.89
N GLU A 183 -1.35 15.34 -1.99
CA GLU A 183 -2.73 15.73 -2.28
C GLU A 183 -3.11 15.20 -3.67
N VAL A 184 -4.26 14.54 -3.76
CA VAL A 184 -4.84 14.10 -5.04
C VAL A 184 -5.85 15.14 -5.48
N GLU A 185 -5.60 15.76 -6.62
CA GLU A 185 -6.58 16.64 -7.26
C GLU A 185 -7.53 15.80 -8.11
N ARG A 186 -8.83 15.96 -7.86
CA ARG A 186 -9.88 15.31 -8.64
C ARG A 186 -11.13 16.21 -8.71
N ASP A 187 -11.61 16.47 -9.92
CA ASP A 187 -12.81 17.27 -10.18
C ASP A 187 -12.82 18.64 -9.48
N GLY A 188 -11.64 19.28 -9.39
CA GLY A 188 -11.44 20.57 -8.74
C GLY A 188 -11.49 20.55 -7.22
N ARG A 189 -11.39 19.36 -6.61
CA ARG A 189 -11.25 19.15 -5.17
C ARG A 189 -9.89 18.54 -4.86
N SER A 190 -9.35 18.87 -3.69
CA SER A 190 -8.12 18.29 -3.17
C SER A 190 -8.46 17.26 -2.08
N TYR A 191 -7.82 16.09 -2.17
CA TYR A 191 -7.96 14.98 -1.23
C TYR A 191 -6.58 14.65 -0.63
N PRO A 192 -6.36 15.05 0.63
CA PRO A 192 -5.09 14.78 1.29
C PRO A 192 -4.86 13.29 1.51
N LEU A 193 -3.62 12.84 1.28
CA LEU A 193 -3.16 11.53 1.70
C LEU A 193 -2.22 11.69 2.90
N PHE A 194 -2.48 10.91 3.94
CA PHE A 194 -1.53 10.76 5.04
C PHE A 194 -0.59 9.59 4.80
N LEU A 195 0.61 9.69 5.34
CA LEU A 195 1.54 8.60 5.56
C LEU A 195 1.41 8.15 7.02
N LEU A 196 1.05 6.89 7.25
CA LEU A 196 1.06 6.22 8.55
C LEU A 196 2.35 5.42 8.67
N ILE A 197 3.17 5.75 9.66
CA ILE A 197 4.41 5.03 9.98
C ILE A 197 4.27 4.41 11.36
N GLY A 198 4.79 3.19 11.52
CA GLY A 198 4.90 2.51 12.80
C GLY A 198 5.98 1.44 12.75
N ARG A 199 6.48 1.02 13.91
CA ARG A 199 7.51 -0.01 14.07
C ARG A 199 6.93 -1.20 14.85
N ARG A 200 7.24 -2.40 14.41
CA ARG A 200 7.07 -3.61 15.22
C ARG A 200 8.21 -3.69 16.25
N PRO A 201 7.91 -3.77 17.58
CA PRO A 201 8.94 -3.93 18.60
C PRO A 201 9.67 -5.27 18.55
#